data_dfd8f6afd416acf1c695b936ba090d80
#
_entry.id   dfd8f6afd416acf1c695b936ba090d80
#
_cell.length_a   1.000
_cell.length_b   1.000
_cell.length_c   1.000
_cell.angle_alpha   90.00
_cell.angle_beta   90.00
_cell.angle_gamma   90.00
#
_symmetry.space_group_name_H-M   'P 1'
#
loop_
_entity.id
_entity.type
_entity.pdbx_description
1 polymer ?
#
loop_
_entity_poly.entity_id
_entity_poly.type
_entity_poly.pdbx_seq_one_letter_code
_entity_poly.pdbx_strand_id
1 'polypeptide(L)' 'MENHYQEKIVEALGRATQPLDIEKIRVDCGIGNWNTALKHALELVISGKIKGQKTSKSWIFWVEKEIPAT' A
#
# COMPACT_ATOMS: atom_id res chain seq x y z
N MET A 1 -14.16 12.78 -7.83
CA MET A 1 -14.64 11.53 -7.26
C MET A 1 -13.70 11.07 -6.18
N GLU A 2 -14.23 10.80 -5.04
CA GLU A 2 -13.44 10.43 -3.89
C GLU A 2 -12.85 9.05 -4.06
N ASN A 3 -11.59 8.89 -3.71
CA ASN A 3 -10.91 7.62 -3.86
C ASN A 3 -10.53 7.06 -2.51
N HIS A 4 -11.47 6.33 -1.93
CA HIS A 4 -11.27 5.78 -0.59
C HIS A 4 -10.25 4.64 -0.58
N TYR A 5 -9.96 4.06 -1.73
CA TYR A 5 -9.01 2.95 -1.78
C TYR A 5 -7.63 3.38 -1.32
N GLN A 6 -7.20 4.56 -1.73
CA GLN A 6 -5.86 5.02 -1.34
C GLN A 6 -5.77 5.25 0.16
N GLU A 7 -6.82 5.82 0.74
CA GLU A 7 -6.85 6.01 2.19
C GLU A 7 -6.80 4.68 2.92
N LYS A 8 -7.54 3.70 2.43
CA LYS A 8 -7.55 2.38 3.05
C LYS A 8 -6.19 1.71 2.94
N ILE A 9 -5.52 1.88 1.81
CA ILE A 9 -4.20 1.29 1.62
C ILE A 9 -3.20 1.88 2.61
N VAL A 10 -3.18 3.21 2.72
CA VAL A 10 -2.26 3.86 3.66
C VAL A 10 -2.54 3.41 5.08
N GLU A 11 -3.81 3.32 5.43
CA GLU A 11 -4.18 2.91 6.77
C GLU A 11 -3.78 1.47 7.06
N ALA A 12 -4.01 0.58 6.09
CA ALA A 12 -3.65 -0.83 6.27
C ALA A 12 -2.14 -0.98 6.44
N LEU A 13 -1.36 -0.25 5.64
CA LEU A 13 0.08 -0.32 5.74
C LEU A 13 0.57 0.30 7.04
N GLY A 14 -0.10 1.33 7.53
CA GLY A 14 0.27 1.95 8.78
C GLY A 14 0.10 1.04 9.97
N ARG A 15 -0.86 0.12 9.89
CA ARG A 15 -1.10 -0.84 10.97
C ARG A 15 -0.26 -2.11 10.82
N ALA A 16 0.30 -2.34 9.64
CA ALA A 16 1.06 -3.55 9.40
C ALA A 16 2.42 -3.47 10.09
N THR A 17 2.90 -4.60 10.57
CA THR A 17 4.21 -4.67 11.19
C THR A 17 5.29 -5.07 10.20
N GLN A 18 4.91 -5.38 8.97
CA GLN A 18 5.83 -5.75 7.92
C GLN A 18 5.23 -5.36 6.59
N PRO A 19 6.03 -5.33 5.53
CA PRO A 19 5.49 -5.00 4.21
C PRO A 19 4.41 -5.98 3.79
N LEU A 20 3.42 -5.47 3.06
CA LEU A 20 2.32 -6.28 2.54
C LEU A 20 2.45 -6.39 1.03
N ASP A 21 2.13 -7.57 0.49
CA ASP A 21 2.10 -7.69 -0.95
C ASP A 21 0.77 -7.16 -1.48
N ILE A 22 0.70 -6.99 -2.80
CA ILE A 22 -0.47 -6.35 -3.40
C ILE A 22 -1.74 -7.19 -3.21
N GLU A 23 -1.61 -8.51 -3.18
CA GLU A 23 -2.79 -9.34 -2.97
C GLU A 23 -3.36 -9.14 -1.57
N LYS A 24 -2.49 -9.08 -0.58
CA LYS A 24 -2.94 -8.84 0.78
C LYS A 24 -3.60 -7.48 0.90
N ILE A 25 -3.01 -6.47 0.26
CA ILE A 25 -3.59 -5.13 0.25
C ILE A 25 -4.96 -5.17 -0.40
N ARG A 26 -5.09 -5.84 -1.53
CA ARG A 26 -6.36 -5.92 -2.23
C ARG A 26 -7.45 -6.50 -1.33
N VAL A 27 -7.13 -7.61 -0.68
CA VAL A 27 -8.10 -8.28 0.18
C VAL A 27 -8.44 -7.41 1.39
N ASP A 28 -7.42 -6.86 2.04
CA ASP A 28 -7.65 -6.09 3.26
C ASP A 28 -8.43 -4.82 3.00
N CYS A 29 -8.27 -4.23 1.82
CA CYS A 29 -8.96 -2.99 1.49
C CYS A 29 -10.28 -3.22 0.76
N GLY A 30 -10.63 -4.48 0.51
CA GLY A 30 -11.91 -4.78 -0.15
C GLY A 30 -11.94 -4.36 -1.61
N ILE A 31 -10.80 -4.37 -2.28
CA ILE A 31 -10.73 -4.00 -3.68
C ILE A 31 -10.91 -5.25 -4.52
N GLY A 32 -11.94 -5.25 -5.36
CA GLY A 32 -12.30 -6.46 -6.09
C GLY A 32 -11.42 -6.78 -7.28
N ASN A 33 -10.59 -5.83 -7.71
CA ASN A 33 -9.78 -6.00 -8.92
C ASN A 33 -8.31 -5.80 -8.59
N TRP A 34 -7.49 -6.78 -8.95
CA TRP A 34 -6.05 -6.73 -8.66
C TRP A 34 -5.38 -5.54 -9.32
N ASN A 35 -5.72 -5.28 -10.59
CA ASN A 35 -5.13 -4.16 -11.30
C ASN A 35 -5.49 -2.82 -10.68
N THR A 36 -6.71 -2.70 -10.18
CA THR A 36 -7.14 -1.49 -9.50
C THR A 36 -6.33 -1.26 -8.23
N ALA A 37 -6.13 -2.33 -7.45
CA ALA A 37 -5.33 -2.22 -6.23
C ALA A 37 -3.90 -1.80 -6.56
N LEU A 38 -3.31 -2.42 -7.56
CA LEU A 38 -1.94 -2.10 -7.95
C LEU A 38 -1.83 -0.66 -8.42
N LYS A 39 -2.79 -0.21 -9.23
CA LYS A 39 -2.78 1.16 -9.73
C LYS A 39 -2.77 2.16 -8.59
N HIS A 40 -3.66 1.97 -7.62
CA HIS A 40 -3.73 2.92 -6.51
C HIS A 40 -2.50 2.85 -5.62
N ALA A 41 -1.96 1.65 -5.41
CA ALA A 41 -0.74 1.52 -4.62
C ALA A 41 0.44 2.21 -5.31
N LEU A 42 0.55 2.04 -6.62
CA LEU A 42 1.64 2.67 -7.35
C LEU A 42 1.50 4.18 -7.36
N GLU A 43 0.27 4.69 -7.45
CA GLU A 43 0.05 6.13 -7.37
C GLU A 43 0.50 6.69 -6.02
N LEU A 44 0.27 5.93 -4.97
CA LEU A 44 0.73 6.34 -3.64
C LEU A 44 2.25 6.34 -3.54
N VAL A 45 2.90 5.40 -4.19
CA VAL A 45 4.36 5.39 -4.24
C VAL A 45 4.88 6.61 -4.97
N ILE A 46 4.27 6.92 -6.10
CA ILE A 46 4.70 8.07 -6.91
C ILE A 46 4.53 9.36 -6.12
N SER A 47 3.45 9.48 -5.36
CA SER A 47 3.20 10.69 -4.58
C SER A 47 4.03 10.73 -3.29
N GLY A 48 4.76 9.67 -2.99
CA GLY A 48 5.64 9.64 -1.82
C GLY A 48 4.95 9.28 -0.53
N LYS A 49 3.71 8.82 -0.57
CA LYS A 49 2.99 8.50 0.65
C LYS A 49 3.31 7.12 1.19
N ILE A 50 3.70 6.20 0.32
CA ILE A 50 4.12 4.87 0.73
C ILE A 50 5.35 4.49 -0.06
N LYS A 51 5.97 3.39 0.33
CA LYS A 51 7.10 2.81 -0.39
C LYS A 51 6.67 1.52 -1.05
N GLY A 52 7.32 1.17 -2.14
CA GLY A 52 7.01 -0.06 -2.84
C GLY A 52 8.22 -0.62 -3.50
N GLN A 53 8.22 -1.93 -3.69
CA GLN A 53 9.34 -2.62 -4.34
C GLN A 53 8.78 -3.79 -5.16
N LYS A 54 9.27 -3.90 -6.38
CA LYS A 54 8.92 -5.02 -7.24
C LYS A 54 9.65 -6.27 -6.77
N THR A 55 8.91 -7.37 -6.67
CA THR A 55 9.51 -8.66 -6.34
C THR A 55 9.44 -9.55 -7.56
N SER A 56 9.99 -10.75 -7.45
CA SER A 56 9.96 -11.68 -8.56
C SER A 56 8.54 -12.13 -8.92
N LYS A 57 7.62 -12.05 -7.98
CA LYS A 57 6.25 -12.50 -8.21
C LYS A 57 5.24 -11.37 -8.24
N SER A 58 5.52 -10.27 -7.56
CA SER A 58 4.51 -9.25 -7.38
C SER A 58 5.16 -7.97 -6.90
N TRP A 59 4.44 -7.23 -6.09
CA TRP A 59 4.92 -6.00 -5.46
C TRP A 59 4.68 -6.10 -3.97
N ILE A 60 5.59 -5.52 -3.20
CA ILE A 60 5.37 -5.33 -1.76
C ILE A 60 5.38 -3.84 -1.47
N PHE A 61 4.64 -3.46 -0.44
CA PHE A 61 4.48 -2.04 -0.08
C PHE A 61 4.56 -1.89 1.43
N TRP A 62 5.03 -0.73 1.86
CA TRP A 62 5.09 -0.41 3.28
C TRP A 62 5.09 1.10 3.44
N VAL A 63 4.86 1.56 4.67
CA VAL A 63 5.02 2.96 5.00
C VAL A 63 6.21 3.08 5.95
N GLU A 64 6.99 4.11 5.73
CA GLU A 64 8.08 4.39 6.66
C GLU A 64 7.48 5.05 7.89
N LYS A 65 7.71 4.44 9.03
CA LYS A 65 7.22 4.98 10.27
C LYS A 65 8.30 5.83 10.87
N GLU A 66 7.88 7.00 11.33
CA GLU A 66 8.82 7.89 11.98
C GLU A 66 9.30 7.26 13.26
N ILE A 67 10.61 7.21 13.40
CA ILE A 67 11.19 6.73 14.63
C ILE A 67 11.54 7.95 15.46
N PRO A 68 10.92 8.09 16.65
CA PRO A 68 11.21 9.27 17.46
C PRO A 68 12.71 9.35 17.74
N ALA A 69 13.25 10.53 17.54
CA ALA A 69 14.63 10.76 17.89
C ALA A 69 14.74 10.70 19.42
N THR A 70 15.72 9.99 19.86
CA THR A 70 15.94 9.90 21.30
C THR A 70 17.14 10.70 21.70
#